data_d377951fa9a1e9218a6fef092ad787fa
#
_entry.id   d377951fa9a1e9218a6fef092ad787fa
#
_cell.length_a   1.000
_cell.length_b   1.000
_cell.length_c   1.000
_cell.angle_alpha   90.00
_cell.angle_beta   90.00
_cell.angle_gamma   90.00
#
_symmetry.space_group_name_H-M   'P 1'
#
loop_
_entity.id
_entity.type
_entity.pdbx_description
1 polymer ?
#
loop_
_entity_poly.entity_id
_entity_poly.type
_entity_poly.pdbx_seq_one_letter_code
_entity_poly.pdbx_strand_id
1 'polypeptide(L)'
;MKRIIPLCLALIMTVGLLAGCGKQNEPAASDETRLRVVTTIFPEYDWVREILGDKADNAEVTMLLDNGVDLHSYQPTADDIVKISECDLFIYVGGESDDWVDDALKNAANKNMKVINLLEALGERVKTEEVVEGMQEEEHDHDHDHEDADEHDDAKEHDHEEEAEYDEHVWLSLKNAQTLCSAISSVLQQIDPDNKDTYAANASAYIKKLSALDADYQAAVDAAARKTVLFGDRFPFRYLAEDYGLRYYAAFAGCSAESEASFETISFLAGKADELNLPCVLTIEGVQHKIAETIVRNTAAKNQKVLTMDSMQSTTSKDAANGTTYLSVMERNLSVLKEALG
;
A
#
# COMPACT_ATOMS: atom_id res chain seq x y z
N MET A 1 69.04 11.71 58.06
CA MET A 1 68.70 11.29 56.68
C MET A 1 67.47 10.34 56.69
N LYS A 2 66.34 10.73 57.31
CA LYS A 2 65.16 9.84 57.42
C LYS A 2 63.82 10.58 57.26
N ARG A 3 63.76 11.77 56.63
CA ARG A 3 62.54 12.58 56.51
C ARG A 3 62.28 13.10 55.09
N ILE A 4 63.00 12.69 54.07
CA ILE A 4 62.86 13.21 52.69
C ILE A 4 62.15 12.19 51.77
N ILE A 5 62.11 10.92 52.11
CA ILE A 5 61.54 9.84 51.30
C ILE A 5 60.01 9.86 51.25
N PRO A 6 59.23 10.27 52.28
CA PRO A 6 57.77 10.31 52.16
C PRO A 6 57.22 11.47 51.35
N LEU A 7 58.00 12.52 51.08
CA LEU A 7 57.54 13.68 50.34
C LEU A 7 57.59 13.45 48.80
N CYS A 8 58.57 12.64 48.33
CA CYS A 8 58.66 12.28 46.91
C CYS A 8 57.61 11.26 46.48
N LEU A 9 57.14 10.40 47.39
CA LEU A 9 56.10 9.40 47.11
C LEU A 9 54.71 10.03 47.02
N ALA A 10 54.46 11.10 47.78
CA ALA A 10 53.21 11.86 47.70
C ALA A 10 53.04 12.70 46.42
N LEU A 11 54.18 13.13 45.85
CA LEU A 11 54.16 13.95 44.63
C LEU A 11 54.00 13.10 43.37
N ILE A 12 54.36 11.79 43.39
CA ILE A 12 54.23 10.89 42.26
C ILE A 12 52.77 10.39 42.15
N MET A 13 52.01 10.32 43.26
CA MET A 13 50.61 9.95 43.25
C MET A 13 49.64 11.05 42.79
N THR A 14 50.04 12.32 42.81
CA THR A 14 49.19 13.45 42.36
C THR A 14 49.29 13.74 40.88
N VAL A 15 50.29 13.24 40.15
CA VAL A 15 50.45 13.43 38.70
C VAL A 15 49.72 12.30 37.91
N GLY A 16 49.41 11.17 38.54
CA GLY A 16 48.75 10.03 37.90
C GLY A 16 47.21 10.15 37.72
N LEU A 17 46.56 11.20 38.25
CA LEU A 17 45.10 11.34 38.25
C LEU A 17 44.57 12.34 37.18
N LEU A 18 45.44 12.88 36.31
CA LEU A 18 45.05 13.83 35.24
C LEU A 18 45.13 13.24 33.83
N ALA A 19 45.39 11.92 33.69
CA ALA A 19 45.28 11.22 32.39
C ALA A 19 43.98 10.38 32.32
N GLY A 20 42.89 10.94 32.77
CA GLY A 20 41.53 10.46 32.43
C GLY A 20 41.27 10.82 30.99
N CYS A 21 41.38 9.85 30.08
CA CYS A 21 40.82 9.95 28.74
C CYS A 21 39.37 10.38 28.84
N GLY A 22 39.07 11.64 28.60
CA GLY A 22 37.78 12.08 28.21
C GLY A 22 37.42 11.36 26.89
N LYS A 23 36.67 10.27 26.95
CA LYS A 23 35.81 9.99 25.85
C LYS A 23 34.97 11.26 25.69
N GLN A 24 35.25 12.04 24.66
CA GLN A 24 34.25 12.92 24.12
C GLN A 24 33.05 12.01 23.80
N ASN A 25 32.03 12.06 24.62
CA ASN A 25 30.68 11.72 24.15
C ASN A 25 30.51 12.73 23.00
N GLU A 26 30.59 12.23 21.77
CA GLU A 26 29.92 12.91 20.67
C GLU A 26 28.49 13.09 21.16
N PRO A 27 27.95 14.33 21.11
CA PRO A 27 26.52 14.50 21.41
C PRO A 27 25.81 13.53 20.48
N ALA A 28 24.99 12.64 21.04
CA ALA A 28 24.04 11.90 20.27
C ALA A 28 23.38 12.93 19.35
N ALA A 29 23.45 12.69 18.02
CA ALA A 29 22.79 13.55 17.05
C ALA A 29 21.37 13.80 17.61
N SER A 30 21.03 15.06 17.77
CA SER A 30 19.74 15.42 18.30
C SER A 30 18.68 14.81 17.39
N ASP A 31 17.68 14.17 17.95
CA ASP A 31 16.54 13.53 17.26
C ASP A 31 15.82 14.51 16.28
N GLU A 32 16.09 15.80 16.42
CA GLU A 32 15.54 16.90 15.63
C GLU A 32 16.04 17.00 14.18
N THR A 33 17.02 16.18 13.77
CA THR A 33 17.60 16.23 12.40
C THR A 33 17.25 15.04 11.53
N ARG A 34 16.50 14.07 12.05
CA ARG A 34 16.14 12.87 11.34
C ARG A 34 14.88 13.08 10.52
N LEU A 35 14.95 12.83 9.20
CA LEU A 35 13.76 12.90 8.33
C LEU A 35 12.72 11.88 8.78
N ARG A 36 11.51 12.33 9.09
CA ARG A 36 10.38 11.50 9.50
C ARG A 36 9.35 11.40 8.38
N VAL A 37 9.15 10.20 7.88
CA VAL A 37 8.17 9.90 6.83
C VAL A 37 7.15 8.91 7.38
N VAL A 38 5.87 9.21 7.20
CA VAL A 38 4.76 8.32 7.55
C VAL A 38 4.04 7.94 6.26
N THR A 39 3.75 6.66 6.11
CA THR A 39 3.01 6.10 4.98
C THR A 39 1.85 5.25 5.49
N THR A 40 0.78 5.11 4.71
CA THR A 40 -0.33 4.23 5.10
C THR A 40 -0.02 2.78 4.76
N ILE A 41 0.31 2.46 3.51
CA ILE A 41 0.44 1.10 3.00
C ILE A 41 1.87 0.71 2.64
N PHE A 42 2.11 -0.60 2.47
CA PHE A 42 3.42 -1.16 2.12
C PHE A 42 4.02 -0.62 0.81
N PRO A 43 3.30 -0.46 -0.31
CA PRO A 43 3.88 0.09 -1.54
C PRO A 43 4.53 1.46 -1.34
N GLU A 44 3.88 2.37 -0.64
CA GLU A 44 4.41 3.70 -0.31
C GLU A 44 5.68 3.62 0.53
N TYR A 45 5.65 2.76 1.56
CA TYR A 45 6.78 2.50 2.44
C TYR A 45 8.00 2.00 1.66
N ASP A 46 7.82 1.03 0.77
CA ASP A 46 8.89 0.46 -0.04
C ASP A 46 9.45 1.49 -1.04
N TRP A 47 8.59 2.23 -1.73
CA TRP A 47 8.99 3.28 -2.67
C TRP A 47 9.82 4.37 -1.99
N VAL A 48 9.39 4.83 -0.82
CA VAL A 48 10.16 5.81 -0.03
C VAL A 48 11.55 5.26 0.28
N ARG A 49 11.66 4.02 0.76
CA ARG A 49 12.94 3.40 1.11
C ARG A 49 13.84 3.20 -0.10
N GLU A 50 13.30 2.79 -1.25
CA GLU A 50 14.03 2.67 -2.52
C GLU A 50 14.59 4.04 -2.98
N ILE A 51 13.83 5.12 -2.80
CA ILE A 51 14.25 6.48 -3.17
C ILE A 51 15.29 7.02 -2.19
N LEU A 52 15.13 6.80 -0.89
CA LEU A 52 16.11 7.17 0.12
C LEU A 52 17.41 6.40 -0.06
N GLY A 53 17.35 5.12 -0.46
CA GLY A 53 18.54 4.27 -0.61
C GLY A 53 19.35 4.19 0.69
N ASP A 54 20.66 4.41 0.63
CA ASP A 54 21.55 4.41 1.80
C ASP A 54 21.20 5.49 2.84
N LYS A 55 20.36 6.46 2.50
CA LYS A 55 19.88 7.49 3.44
C LYS A 55 18.72 7.00 4.30
N ALA A 56 18.10 5.88 3.96
CA ALA A 56 17.00 5.30 4.74
C ALA A 56 17.42 4.96 6.19
N ASP A 57 18.68 4.61 6.42
CA ASP A 57 19.22 4.33 7.76
C ASP A 57 19.22 5.59 8.67
N ASN A 58 19.25 6.78 8.06
CA ASN A 58 19.22 8.08 8.75
C ASN A 58 17.82 8.73 8.72
N ALA A 59 16.83 8.06 8.17
CA ALA A 59 15.44 8.46 8.19
C ALA A 59 14.63 7.57 9.14
N GLU A 60 13.49 8.05 9.58
CA GLU A 60 12.47 7.28 10.25
C GLU A 60 11.29 7.13 9.28
N VAL A 61 11.14 5.94 8.71
CA VAL A 61 10.03 5.64 7.80
C VAL A 61 9.07 4.71 8.52
N THR A 62 7.87 5.19 8.79
CA THR A 62 6.82 4.46 9.51
C THR A 62 5.72 4.08 8.54
N MET A 63 5.31 2.81 8.57
CA MET A 63 4.11 2.31 7.89
C MET A 63 3.00 2.13 8.93
N LEU A 64 1.83 2.70 8.68
CA LEU A 64 0.70 2.67 9.62
C LEU A 64 -0.01 1.31 9.60
N LEU A 65 -0.28 0.76 8.42
CA LEU A 65 -0.94 -0.53 8.24
C LEU A 65 0.06 -1.68 8.40
N ASP A 66 0.72 -1.76 9.56
CA ASP A 66 1.82 -2.71 9.84
C ASP A 66 1.37 -3.97 10.63
N ASN A 67 0.09 -4.21 10.69
CA ASN A 67 -0.49 -5.34 11.43
C ASN A 67 -1.24 -6.33 10.54
N GLY A 68 -1.15 -6.18 9.21
CA GLY A 68 -1.85 -7.02 8.23
C GLY A 68 -3.35 -6.73 8.12
N VAL A 69 -3.78 -5.57 8.59
CA VAL A 69 -5.15 -5.06 8.38
C VAL A 69 -5.24 -4.46 6.99
N ASP A 70 -6.34 -4.76 6.32
CA ASP A 70 -6.70 -4.21 5.02
C ASP A 70 -6.97 -2.69 5.12
N LEU A 71 -6.65 -1.93 4.07
CA LEU A 71 -6.85 -0.49 3.98
C LEU A 71 -8.29 -0.09 4.33
N HIS A 72 -9.28 -0.80 3.77
CA HIS A 72 -10.71 -0.52 3.94
C HIS A 72 -11.23 -0.78 5.37
N SER A 73 -10.45 -1.47 6.21
CA SER A 73 -10.79 -1.75 7.61
C SER A 73 -9.92 -1.00 8.60
N TYR A 74 -9.01 -0.16 8.13
CA TYR A 74 -8.06 0.53 9.00
C TYR A 74 -8.71 1.71 9.71
N GLN A 75 -8.41 1.82 11.02
CA GLN A 75 -8.75 2.98 11.84
C GLN A 75 -7.48 3.43 12.58
N PRO A 76 -7.08 4.71 12.46
CA PRO A 76 -5.86 5.20 13.07
C PRO A 76 -5.95 5.18 14.60
N THR A 77 -4.87 4.77 15.24
CA THR A 77 -4.73 4.88 16.69
C THR A 77 -4.32 6.31 17.08
N ALA A 78 -4.46 6.66 18.36
CA ALA A 78 -3.96 7.94 18.86
C ALA A 78 -2.44 8.11 18.65
N ASP A 79 -1.67 7.01 18.68
CA ASP A 79 -0.23 7.02 18.42
C ASP A 79 0.07 7.31 16.94
N ASP A 80 -0.73 6.78 16.02
CA ASP A 80 -0.61 7.05 14.59
C ASP A 80 -0.88 8.53 14.27
N ILE A 81 -1.91 9.11 14.89
CA ILE A 81 -2.21 10.55 14.76
C ILE A 81 -1.04 11.41 15.25
N VAL A 82 -0.36 11.01 16.35
CA VAL A 82 0.83 11.72 16.84
C VAL A 82 1.97 11.64 15.83
N LYS A 83 2.26 10.43 15.28
CA LYS A 83 3.30 10.24 14.28
C LYS A 83 3.04 11.09 13.03
N ILE A 84 1.81 11.09 12.52
CA ILE A 84 1.40 11.93 11.39
C ILE A 84 1.59 13.40 11.72
N SER A 85 1.10 13.84 12.89
CA SER A 85 1.15 15.23 13.32
C SER A 85 2.57 15.81 13.36
N GLU A 86 3.58 14.99 13.60
CA GLU A 86 4.98 15.38 13.77
C GLU A 86 5.90 15.08 12.59
N CYS A 87 5.45 14.32 11.57
CA CYS A 87 6.29 13.92 10.45
C CYS A 87 6.61 15.08 9.49
N ASP A 88 7.61 14.87 8.65
CA ASP A 88 8.04 15.81 7.61
C ASP A 88 7.35 15.54 6.28
N LEU A 89 6.99 14.27 6.04
CA LEU A 89 6.24 13.80 4.87
C LEU A 89 5.22 12.76 5.30
N PHE A 90 3.97 12.98 4.94
CA PHE A 90 2.89 12.01 5.05
C PHE A 90 2.41 11.60 3.67
N ILE A 91 2.30 10.29 3.42
CA ILE A 91 1.81 9.71 2.16
C ILE A 91 0.65 8.80 2.48
N TYR A 92 -0.44 8.93 1.74
CA TYR A 92 -1.64 8.13 1.90
C TYR A 92 -2.35 7.94 0.55
N VAL A 93 -3.21 6.94 0.48
CA VAL A 93 -3.87 6.58 -0.79
C VAL A 93 -4.88 7.64 -1.21
N GLY A 94 -5.74 8.07 -0.31
CA GLY A 94 -6.94 8.85 -0.60
C GLY A 94 -8.15 7.95 -0.85
N GLY A 95 -9.31 8.57 -1.12
CA GLY A 95 -10.57 7.85 -1.24
C GLY A 95 -11.26 7.69 0.11
N GLU A 96 -12.33 6.88 0.15
CA GLU A 96 -13.17 6.71 1.32
C GLU A 96 -12.44 6.08 2.51
N SER A 97 -11.53 5.13 2.25
CA SER A 97 -10.74 4.48 3.29
C SER A 97 -9.87 5.45 4.09
N ASP A 98 -9.56 6.61 3.52
CA ASP A 98 -8.71 7.63 4.11
C ASP A 98 -9.47 8.92 4.53
N ASP A 99 -10.79 8.90 4.63
CA ASP A 99 -11.62 10.06 5.06
C ASP A 99 -11.19 10.64 6.41
N TRP A 100 -10.66 9.81 7.30
CA TRP A 100 -10.11 10.20 8.60
C TRP A 100 -8.90 11.15 8.49
N VAL A 101 -8.22 11.19 7.35
CA VAL A 101 -6.97 11.96 7.13
C VAL A 101 -7.21 13.45 7.26
N ASP A 102 -8.31 13.97 6.77
CA ASP A 102 -8.64 15.38 6.85
C ASP A 102 -8.68 15.88 8.31
N ASP A 103 -9.23 15.08 9.20
CA ASP A 103 -9.29 15.42 10.63
C ASP A 103 -7.91 15.32 11.31
N ALA A 104 -7.09 14.35 10.92
CA ALA A 104 -5.72 14.21 11.39
C ALA A 104 -4.86 15.43 11.00
N LEU A 105 -4.98 15.90 9.75
CA LEU A 105 -4.19 17.01 9.22
C LEU A 105 -4.58 18.38 9.80
N LYS A 106 -5.85 18.61 10.16
CA LYS A 106 -6.32 19.89 10.75
C LYS A 106 -5.50 20.30 11.98
N ASN A 107 -5.06 19.32 12.77
CA ASN A 107 -4.39 19.53 14.06
C ASN A 107 -2.89 19.18 14.03
N ALA A 108 -2.30 18.97 12.85
CA ALA A 108 -0.89 18.62 12.73
C ALA A 108 0.03 19.65 13.41
N ALA A 109 0.99 19.17 14.20
CA ALA A 109 1.95 20.01 14.92
C ALA A 109 2.99 20.61 13.97
N ASN A 110 3.52 19.79 13.05
CA ASN A 110 4.46 20.24 12.03
C ASN A 110 3.72 20.98 10.89
N LYS A 111 3.76 22.31 10.92
CA LYS A 111 3.12 23.15 9.89
C LYS A 111 3.87 23.19 8.54
N ASN A 112 5.08 22.62 8.50
CA ASN A 112 5.88 22.52 7.28
C ASN A 112 5.79 21.13 6.63
N MET A 113 5.04 20.22 7.24
CA MET A 113 4.80 18.87 6.72
C MET A 113 4.34 18.93 5.27
N LYS A 114 4.90 18.04 4.45
CA LYS A 114 4.41 17.80 3.10
C LYS A 114 3.47 16.60 3.13
N VAL A 115 2.46 16.66 2.26
CA VAL A 115 1.44 15.61 2.16
C VAL A 115 1.34 15.18 0.70
N ILE A 116 1.27 13.88 0.46
CA ILE A 116 0.99 13.29 -0.85
C ILE A 116 -0.24 12.41 -0.70
N ASN A 117 -1.31 12.76 -1.41
CA ASN A 117 -2.44 11.90 -1.69
C ASN A 117 -2.18 11.22 -3.03
N LEU A 118 -2.18 9.88 -3.09
CA LEU A 118 -1.85 9.15 -4.31
C LEU A 118 -2.88 9.37 -5.41
N LEU A 119 -4.18 9.39 -5.07
CA LEU A 119 -5.24 9.64 -6.04
C LEU A 119 -5.10 11.05 -6.64
N GLU A 120 -4.89 12.08 -5.81
CA GLU A 120 -4.66 13.45 -6.30
C GLU A 120 -3.41 13.54 -7.18
N ALA A 121 -2.32 12.87 -6.81
CA ALA A 121 -1.08 12.87 -7.59
C ALA A 121 -1.24 12.22 -8.97
N LEU A 122 -2.20 11.32 -9.13
CA LEU A 122 -2.53 10.65 -10.40
C LEU A 122 -3.55 11.43 -11.24
N GLY A 123 -4.41 12.23 -10.61
CA GLY A 123 -5.40 13.09 -11.28
C GLY A 123 -6.30 12.29 -12.23
N GLU A 124 -6.35 12.64 -13.50
CA GLU A 124 -7.22 12.02 -14.52
C GLU A 124 -6.98 10.51 -14.75
N ARG A 125 -5.96 9.91 -14.14
CA ARG A 125 -5.71 8.47 -14.23
C ARG A 125 -6.50 7.66 -13.22
N VAL A 126 -7.07 8.33 -12.23
CA VAL A 126 -7.92 7.69 -11.22
C VAL A 126 -9.22 7.21 -11.87
N LYS A 127 -9.68 6.03 -11.47
CA LYS A 127 -10.87 5.38 -11.99
C LYS A 127 -11.89 5.20 -10.90
N THR A 128 -13.14 5.31 -11.27
CA THR A 128 -14.24 4.94 -10.38
C THR A 128 -14.30 3.42 -10.23
N GLU A 129 -14.77 2.94 -9.11
CA GLU A 129 -15.02 1.51 -8.93
C GLU A 129 -15.97 0.98 -10.01
N GLU A 130 -15.83 -0.29 -10.37
CA GLU A 130 -16.62 -0.92 -11.44
C GLU A 130 -17.17 -2.26 -10.96
N VAL A 131 -18.47 -2.42 -11.07
CA VAL A 131 -19.14 -3.71 -10.91
C VAL A 131 -19.30 -4.32 -12.30
N VAL A 132 -18.70 -5.48 -12.52
CA VAL A 132 -18.83 -6.23 -13.79
C VAL A 132 -19.86 -7.37 -13.67
N GLU A 133 -20.30 -7.90 -14.83
CA GLU A 133 -21.27 -8.98 -14.91
C GLU A 133 -20.94 -10.15 -13.97
N GLY A 134 -21.86 -10.48 -13.06
CA GLY A 134 -21.76 -11.59 -12.12
C GLY A 134 -21.08 -11.28 -10.80
N MET A 135 -20.57 -10.06 -10.60
CA MET A 135 -20.18 -9.60 -9.27
C MET A 135 -21.41 -9.47 -8.38
N GLN A 136 -21.23 -9.74 -7.11
CA GLN A 136 -22.21 -9.44 -6.08
C GLN A 136 -22.12 -7.95 -5.77
N GLU A 137 -23.26 -7.26 -5.86
CA GLU A 137 -23.40 -5.88 -5.43
C GLU A 137 -23.53 -5.85 -3.90
N GLU A 138 -22.98 -4.81 -3.27
CA GLU A 138 -23.19 -4.60 -1.84
C GLU A 138 -24.65 -4.27 -1.57
N GLU A 139 -25.27 -4.98 -0.63
CA GLU A 139 -26.59 -4.60 -0.13
C GLU A 139 -26.42 -3.39 0.78
N HIS A 140 -26.59 -2.17 0.25
CA HIS A 140 -26.75 -0.99 1.09
C HIS A 140 -28.07 -1.12 1.84
N ASP A 141 -28.01 -1.60 3.08
CA ASP A 141 -29.15 -1.60 4.02
C ASP A 141 -29.53 -0.14 4.31
N HIS A 142 -30.40 0.40 3.47
CA HIS A 142 -31.16 1.60 3.80
C HIS A 142 -32.21 1.21 4.85
N ASP A 143 -31.78 1.14 6.10
CA ASP A 143 -32.69 1.07 7.25
C ASP A 143 -33.51 2.37 7.30
N HIS A 144 -34.60 2.41 6.51
CA HIS A 144 -35.65 3.38 6.67
C HIS A 144 -36.51 2.94 7.86
N ASP A 145 -36.09 3.33 9.06
CA ASP A 145 -36.96 3.36 10.22
C ASP A 145 -38.08 4.36 9.92
N HIS A 146 -39.19 3.85 9.33
CA HIS A 146 -40.44 4.58 9.26
C HIS A 146 -41.12 4.52 10.62
N GLU A 147 -40.79 5.46 11.50
CA GLU A 147 -41.69 5.87 12.55
C GLU A 147 -42.73 6.85 11.95
N ASP A 148 -43.99 6.39 11.95
CA ASP A 148 -45.15 7.15 11.56
C ASP A 148 -45.26 8.48 12.36
N ALA A 149 -45.24 9.64 11.67
CA ALA A 149 -45.89 10.86 12.13
C ALA A 149 -46.07 11.90 11.01
N ASP A 150 -47.28 12.07 10.56
CA ASP A 150 -47.99 13.29 10.10
C ASP A 150 -47.29 14.29 9.13
N GLU A 151 -47.91 14.33 7.92
CA GLU A 151 -48.20 15.48 7.05
C GLU A 151 -47.33 16.75 7.21
N HIS A 152 -46.43 16.99 6.24
CA HIS A 152 -46.31 18.31 5.58
C HIS A 152 -45.66 18.18 4.19
N ASP A 153 -46.43 18.61 3.20
CA ASP A 153 -46.14 18.85 1.80
C ASP A 153 -44.97 19.85 1.65
N ASP A 154 -43.83 19.40 1.11
CA ASP A 154 -42.91 20.20 0.30
C ASP A 154 -41.92 19.23 -0.40
N ALA A 155 -42.25 18.90 -1.64
CA ALA A 155 -41.35 18.12 -2.50
C ALA A 155 -40.11 18.93 -2.84
N LYS A 156 -39.03 18.69 -2.09
CA LYS A 156 -37.67 18.89 -2.55
C LYS A 156 -37.13 17.52 -2.92
N GLU A 157 -37.13 17.26 -4.23
CA GLU A 157 -36.29 16.23 -4.82
C GLU A 157 -34.84 16.56 -4.40
N HIS A 158 -34.32 15.88 -3.38
CA HIS A 158 -32.89 15.75 -3.18
C HIS A 158 -32.43 14.69 -4.19
N ASP A 159 -31.97 15.14 -5.37
CA ASP A 159 -31.08 14.37 -6.20
C ASP A 159 -29.82 14.11 -5.33
N HIS A 160 -29.76 12.97 -4.68
CA HIS A 160 -28.51 12.42 -4.22
C HIS A 160 -27.83 11.91 -5.50
N GLU A 161 -27.02 12.77 -6.14
CA GLU A 161 -25.97 12.30 -7.01
C GLU A 161 -25.08 11.43 -6.10
N GLU A 162 -25.18 10.11 -6.22
CA GLU A 162 -24.21 9.18 -5.62
C GLU A 162 -22.83 9.60 -6.18
N GLU A 163 -22.00 10.19 -5.34
CA GLU A 163 -20.64 10.51 -5.74
C GLU A 163 -19.96 9.18 -6.08
N ALA A 164 -19.51 9.05 -7.32
CA ALA A 164 -18.91 7.82 -7.80
C ALA A 164 -17.64 7.50 -7.00
N GLU A 165 -17.66 6.39 -6.26
CA GLU A 165 -16.52 5.92 -5.48
C GLU A 165 -15.31 5.61 -6.37
N TYR A 166 -14.13 6.00 -5.92
CA TYR A 166 -12.89 5.74 -6.64
C TYR A 166 -12.30 4.39 -6.25
N ASP A 167 -11.82 3.65 -7.26
CA ASP A 167 -10.96 2.48 -6.99
C ASP A 167 -9.63 2.94 -6.42
N GLU A 168 -9.38 2.60 -5.17
CA GLU A 168 -8.22 3.03 -4.39
C GLU A 168 -6.93 2.25 -4.72
N HIS A 169 -7.02 1.12 -5.44
CA HIS A 169 -5.90 0.18 -5.67
C HIS A 169 -4.90 0.64 -6.73
N VAL A 170 -4.63 1.94 -6.78
CA VAL A 170 -3.78 2.61 -7.79
C VAL A 170 -2.34 2.07 -7.84
N TRP A 171 -1.85 1.52 -6.73
CA TRP A 171 -0.49 0.99 -6.61
C TRP A 171 -0.27 -0.31 -7.39
N LEU A 172 -1.34 -1.01 -7.79
CA LEU A 172 -1.25 -2.26 -8.55
C LEU A 172 -0.97 -2.02 -10.05
N SER A 173 -0.95 -0.77 -10.50
CA SER A 173 -0.48 -0.37 -11.82
C SER A 173 0.99 0.01 -11.78
N LEU A 174 1.83 -0.66 -12.57
CA LEU A 174 3.25 -0.31 -12.73
C LEU A 174 3.44 1.08 -13.37
N LYS A 175 2.49 1.52 -14.20
CA LYS A 175 2.50 2.86 -14.82
C LYS A 175 2.20 3.95 -13.79
N ASN A 176 1.25 3.70 -12.89
CA ASN A 176 0.96 4.60 -11.78
C ASN A 176 2.13 4.64 -10.80
N ALA A 177 2.69 3.48 -10.41
CA ALA A 177 3.84 3.39 -9.53
C ALA A 177 5.04 4.25 -10.02
N GLN A 178 5.32 4.25 -11.33
CA GLN A 178 6.37 5.12 -11.91
C GLN A 178 6.07 6.61 -11.69
N THR A 179 4.81 7.02 -11.86
CA THR A 179 4.37 8.41 -11.65
C THR A 179 4.47 8.79 -10.18
N LEU A 180 3.99 7.91 -9.29
CA LEU A 180 4.00 8.12 -7.85
C LEU A 180 5.41 8.17 -7.27
N CYS A 181 6.32 7.29 -7.70
CA CYS A 181 7.74 7.35 -7.34
C CYS A 181 8.39 8.68 -7.76
N SER A 182 8.00 9.22 -8.93
CA SER A 182 8.49 10.52 -9.38
C SER A 182 7.98 11.66 -8.49
N ALA A 183 6.70 11.62 -8.08
CA ALA A 183 6.10 12.59 -7.17
C ALA A 183 6.77 12.54 -5.78
N ILE A 184 6.92 11.36 -5.20
CA ILE A 184 7.58 11.15 -3.90
C ILE A 184 9.02 11.68 -3.95
N SER A 185 9.79 11.33 -5.00
CA SER A 185 11.16 11.83 -5.16
C SER A 185 11.21 13.36 -5.21
N SER A 186 10.28 13.98 -5.92
CA SER A 186 10.22 15.45 -6.04
C SER A 186 9.98 16.13 -4.70
N VAL A 187 9.15 15.55 -3.85
CA VAL A 187 8.86 16.08 -2.50
C VAL A 187 10.05 15.83 -1.56
N LEU A 188 10.65 14.65 -1.57
CA LEU A 188 11.85 14.36 -0.77
C LEU A 188 13.01 15.32 -1.09
N GLN A 189 13.23 15.65 -2.37
CA GLN A 189 14.24 16.62 -2.79
C GLN A 189 13.97 18.04 -2.26
N GLN A 190 12.71 18.41 -2.02
CA GLN A 190 12.34 19.70 -1.43
C GLN A 190 12.54 19.74 0.07
N ILE A 191 12.26 18.63 0.77
CA ILE A 191 12.37 18.52 2.23
C ILE A 191 13.85 18.43 2.63
N ASP A 192 14.64 17.65 1.90
CA ASP A 192 16.06 17.41 2.15
C ASP A 192 16.91 17.74 0.91
N PRO A 193 17.15 19.04 0.66
CA PRO A 193 17.85 19.52 -0.53
C PRO A 193 19.33 19.09 -0.58
N ASP A 194 19.93 18.76 0.54
CA ASP A 194 21.33 18.32 0.62
C ASP A 194 21.53 16.92 -0.02
N ASN A 195 20.48 16.09 -0.01
CA ASN A 195 20.47 14.74 -0.61
C ASN A 195 19.70 14.64 -1.93
N LYS A 196 19.24 15.77 -2.49
CA LYS A 196 18.35 15.81 -3.68
C LYS A 196 18.87 15.01 -4.88
N ASP A 197 20.17 15.10 -5.18
CA ASP A 197 20.77 14.42 -6.33
C ASP A 197 20.79 12.89 -6.12
N THR A 198 20.94 12.43 -4.88
CA THR A 198 20.85 11.02 -4.50
C THR A 198 19.43 10.51 -4.72
N TYR A 199 18.42 11.23 -4.22
CA TYR A 199 17.00 10.85 -4.38
C TYR A 199 16.57 10.83 -5.85
N ALA A 200 17.00 11.81 -6.64
CA ALA A 200 16.74 11.85 -8.07
C ALA A 200 17.36 10.64 -8.81
N ALA A 201 18.62 10.31 -8.47
CA ALA A 201 19.33 9.18 -9.08
C ALA A 201 18.68 7.83 -8.72
N ASN A 202 18.35 7.63 -7.43
CA ASN A 202 17.72 6.41 -6.94
C ASN A 202 16.31 6.22 -7.56
N ALA A 203 15.48 7.27 -7.55
CA ALA A 203 14.16 7.23 -8.18
C ALA A 203 14.26 6.90 -9.67
N SER A 204 15.18 7.54 -10.40
CA SER A 204 15.39 7.24 -11.82
C SER A 204 15.82 5.79 -12.05
N ALA A 205 16.66 5.24 -11.19
CA ALA A 205 17.10 3.84 -11.27
C ALA A 205 15.94 2.87 -10.96
N TYR A 206 15.12 3.18 -9.96
CA TYR A 206 13.98 2.37 -9.57
C TYR A 206 12.88 2.39 -10.64
N ILE A 207 12.52 3.58 -11.16
CA ILE A 207 11.55 3.73 -12.24
C ILE A 207 11.98 2.93 -13.48
N LYS A 208 13.27 2.82 -13.78
CA LYS A 208 13.73 1.96 -14.88
C LYS A 208 13.44 0.48 -14.63
N LYS A 209 13.55 0.02 -13.38
CA LYS A 209 13.18 -1.37 -13.03
C LYS A 209 11.67 -1.59 -13.18
N LEU A 210 10.85 -0.63 -12.70
CA LEU A 210 9.39 -0.67 -12.85
C LEU A 210 8.99 -0.69 -14.34
N SER A 211 9.62 0.16 -15.15
CA SER A 211 9.35 0.22 -16.61
C SER A 211 9.77 -1.06 -17.34
N ALA A 212 10.85 -1.72 -16.91
CA ALA A 212 11.24 -3.01 -17.48
C ALA A 212 10.21 -4.09 -17.13
N LEU A 213 9.75 -4.13 -15.89
CA LEU A 213 8.70 -5.08 -15.47
C LEU A 213 7.36 -4.79 -16.15
N ASP A 214 6.98 -3.52 -16.36
CA ASP A 214 5.80 -3.11 -17.13
C ASP A 214 5.86 -3.67 -18.56
N ALA A 215 7.02 -3.57 -19.21
CA ALA A 215 7.23 -4.16 -20.54
C ALA A 215 7.13 -5.70 -20.52
N ASP A 216 7.58 -6.37 -19.44
CA ASP A 216 7.47 -7.82 -19.29
C ASP A 216 6.01 -8.26 -19.10
N TYR A 217 5.18 -7.48 -18.38
CA TYR A 217 3.74 -7.70 -18.28
C TYR A 217 3.07 -7.57 -19.65
N GLN A 218 3.34 -6.49 -20.36
CA GLN A 218 2.80 -6.28 -21.71
C GLN A 218 3.16 -7.44 -22.64
N ALA A 219 4.44 -7.84 -22.68
CA ALA A 219 4.90 -8.95 -23.51
C ALA A 219 4.23 -10.29 -23.13
N ALA A 220 4.05 -10.53 -21.83
CA ALA A 220 3.37 -11.73 -21.35
C ALA A 220 1.91 -11.76 -21.79
N VAL A 221 1.21 -10.64 -21.64
CA VAL A 221 -0.19 -10.55 -22.08
C VAL A 221 -0.29 -10.64 -23.59
N ASP A 222 0.58 -9.99 -24.35
CA ASP A 222 0.55 -10.04 -25.83
C ASP A 222 0.73 -11.46 -26.36
N ALA A 223 1.62 -12.25 -25.73
CA ALA A 223 1.89 -13.62 -26.09
C ALA A 223 0.85 -14.64 -25.61
N ALA A 224 0.01 -14.26 -24.66
CA ALA A 224 -0.92 -15.16 -24.00
C ALA A 224 -2.06 -15.63 -24.94
N ALA A 225 -2.45 -16.90 -24.78
CA ALA A 225 -3.57 -17.49 -25.51
C ALA A 225 -4.93 -16.93 -25.06
N ARG A 226 -5.02 -16.47 -23.81
CA ARG A 226 -6.23 -15.91 -23.20
C ARG A 226 -5.96 -14.48 -22.71
N LYS A 227 -7.01 -13.69 -22.67
CA LYS A 227 -6.97 -12.31 -22.17
C LYS A 227 -7.98 -12.08 -21.04
N THR A 228 -8.41 -13.16 -20.39
CA THR A 228 -9.45 -13.12 -19.36
C THR A 228 -8.95 -13.86 -18.13
N VAL A 229 -9.11 -13.22 -16.97
CA VAL A 229 -8.86 -13.79 -15.65
C VAL A 229 -10.18 -13.88 -14.87
N LEU A 230 -10.23 -14.76 -13.87
CA LEU A 230 -11.39 -14.95 -13.02
C LEU A 230 -10.95 -15.05 -11.57
N PHE A 231 -11.49 -14.18 -10.72
CA PHE A 231 -11.22 -14.15 -9.29
C PHE A 231 -12.39 -14.72 -8.50
N GLY A 232 -12.10 -15.68 -7.66
CA GLY A 232 -13.02 -16.15 -6.61
C GLY A 232 -12.80 -15.35 -5.33
N ASP A 233 -12.75 -14.03 -5.44
CA ASP A 233 -12.41 -13.08 -4.39
C ASP A 233 -12.81 -11.66 -4.82
N ARG A 234 -12.42 -10.62 -4.04
CA ARG A 234 -12.41 -9.22 -4.45
C ARG A 234 -11.44 -9.01 -5.62
N PHE A 235 -11.64 -7.95 -6.39
CA PHE A 235 -10.81 -7.64 -7.55
C PHE A 235 -10.09 -6.30 -7.42
N PRO A 236 -8.98 -6.20 -6.69
CA PRO A 236 -8.21 -4.96 -6.57
C PRO A 236 -7.33 -4.66 -7.79
N PHE A 237 -7.28 -5.52 -8.80
CA PHE A 237 -6.35 -5.43 -9.94
C PHE A 237 -6.92 -4.69 -11.16
N ARG A 238 -7.92 -3.82 -10.98
CA ARG A 238 -8.56 -3.10 -12.10
C ARG A 238 -7.56 -2.30 -12.92
N TYR A 239 -6.70 -1.49 -12.27
CA TYR A 239 -5.69 -0.70 -12.97
C TYR A 239 -4.72 -1.58 -13.77
N LEU A 240 -4.27 -2.70 -13.19
CA LEU A 240 -3.42 -3.67 -13.88
C LEU A 240 -4.15 -4.29 -15.09
N ALA A 241 -5.41 -4.67 -14.92
CA ALA A 241 -6.20 -5.26 -16.00
C ALA A 241 -6.36 -4.29 -17.18
N GLU A 242 -6.68 -3.03 -16.90
CA GLU A 242 -6.80 -2.00 -17.94
C GLU A 242 -5.47 -1.65 -18.60
N ASP A 243 -4.38 -1.58 -17.82
CA ASP A 243 -3.04 -1.29 -18.34
C ASP A 243 -2.60 -2.23 -19.45
N TYR A 244 -3.03 -3.50 -19.39
CA TYR A 244 -2.64 -4.54 -20.35
C TYR A 244 -3.81 -5.08 -21.17
N GLY A 245 -5.00 -4.50 -21.07
CA GLY A 245 -6.17 -4.89 -21.85
C GLY A 245 -6.71 -6.26 -21.50
N LEU A 246 -6.64 -6.66 -20.23
CA LEU A 246 -7.24 -7.88 -19.71
C LEU A 246 -8.72 -7.67 -19.41
N ARG A 247 -9.52 -8.70 -19.65
CA ARG A 247 -10.89 -8.82 -19.15
C ARG A 247 -10.87 -9.62 -17.87
N TYR A 248 -11.84 -9.37 -17.00
CA TYR A 248 -11.94 -10.08 -15.75
C TYR A 248 -13.39 -10.38 -15.36
N TYR A 249 -13.54 -11.38 -14.51
CA TYR A 249 -14.72 -11.68 -13.71
C TYR A 249 -14.28 -11.85 -12.28
N ALA A 250 -15.08 -11.46 -11.32
CA ALA A 250 -14.75 -11.60 -9.91
C ALA A 250 -16.00 -11.78 -9.05
N ALA A 251 -15.82 -12.23 -7.80
CA ALA A 251 -16.93 -12.38 -6.88
C ALA A 251 -17.42 -11.01 -6.39
N PHE A 252 -16.48 -10.08 -6.14
CA PHE A 252 -16.76 -8.75 -5.60
C PHE A 252 -15.90 -7.67 -6.25
N ALA A 253 -16.33 -6.43 -6.14
CA ALA A 253 -15.55 -5.25 -6.44
C ALA A 253 -14.29 -5.16 -5.55
N GLY A 254 -13.34 -4.28 -5.89
CA GLY A 254 -12.03 -4.21 -5.21
C GLY A 254 -12.11 -3.77 -3.77
N CYS A 255 -12.93 -2.75 -3.50
CA CYS A 255 -13.10 -2.14 -2.18
C CYS A 255 -14.16 -2.84 -1.32
N SER A 256 -14.86 -3.87 -1.85
CA SER A 256 -15.92 -4.55 -1.14
C SER A 256 -15.47 -5.17 0.19
N ALA A 257 -16.29 -5.01 1.22
CA ALA A 257 -16.12 -5.64 2.53
C ALA A 257 -16.68 -7.08 2.58
N GLU A 258 -17.34 -7.55 1.52
CA GLU A 258 -18.00 -8.85 1.46
C GLU A 258 -17.00 -10.01 1.56
N SER A 259 -17.36 -11.01 2.35
CA SER A 259 -16.55 -12.22 2.59
C SER A 259 -17.23 -13.52 2.19
N GLU A 260 -18.52 -13.49 1.85
CA GLU A 260 -19.34 -14.64 1.49
C GLU A 260 -20.08 -14.38 0.18
N ALA A 261 -19.75 -15.15 -0.86
CA ALA A 261 -20.41 -15.03 -2.15
C ALA A 261 -21.75 -15.80 -2.19
N SER A 262 -22.73 -15.21 -2.83
CA SER A 262 -24.03 -15.83 -3.07
C SER A 262 -23.92 -17.09 -3.94
N PHE A 263 -24.92 -17.96 -3.88
CA PHE A 263 -24.98 -19.13 -4.76
C PHE A 263 -25.04 -18.73 -6.25
N GLU A 264 -25.69 -17.62 -6.55
CA GLU A 264 -25.81 -17.08 -7.91
C GLU A 264 -24.46 -16.66 -8.46
N THR A 265 -23.70 -15.87 -7.69
CA THR A 265 -22.32 -15.44 -8.02
C THR A 265 -21.40 -16.65 -8.25
N ILE A 266 -21.42 -17.63 -7.33
CA ILE A 266 -20.59 -18.84 -7.46
C ILE A 266 -20.95 -19.62 -8.72
N SER A 267 -22.26 -19.78 -8.99
CA SER A 267 -22.75 -20.53 -10.16
C SER A 267 -22.40 -19.83 -11.46
N PHE A 268 -22.53 -18.51 -11.50
CA PHE A 268 -22.13 -17.69 -12.66
C PHE A 268 -20.64 -17.82 -12.94
N LEU A 269 -19.78 -17.63 -11.93
CA LEU A 269 -18.34 -17.70 -12.09
C LEU A 269 -17.86 -19.11 -12.48
N ALA A 270 -18.45 -20.15 -11.92
CA ALA A 270 -18.17 -21.53 -12.34
C ALA A 270 -18.54 -21.76 -13.81
N GLY A 271 -19.70 -21.25 -14.23
CA GLY A 271 -20.15 -21.30 -15.63
C GLY A 271 -19.18 -20.56 -16.57
N LYS A 272 -18.70 -19.37 -16.18
CA LYS A 272 -17.72 -18.59 -16.96
C LYS A 272 -16.36 -19.30 -17.04
N ALA A 273 -15.90 -19.91 -15.95
CA ALA A 273 -14.67 -20.71 -15.96
C ALA A 273 -14.75 -21.87 -16.97
N ASP A 274 -15.89 -22.55 -17.06
CA ASP A 274 -16.16 -23.63 -18.04
C ASP A 274 -16.29 -23.08 -19.47
N GLU A 275 -17.09 -22.03 -19.67
CA GLU A 275 -17.32 -21.39 -20.99
C GLU A 275 -15.99 -20.96 -21.64
N LEU A 276 -15.13 -20.31 -20.85
CA LEU A 276 -13.87 -19.75 -21.32
C LEU A 276 -12.70 -20.77 -21.23
N ASN A 277 -12.95 -21.97 -20.72
CA ASN A 277 -11.94 -23.00 -20.48
C ASN A 277 -10.75 -22.44 -19.67
N LEU A 278 -11.03 -21.74 -18.57
CA LEU A 278 -9.99 -21.14 -17.74
C LEU A 278 -9.24 -22.24 -16.96
N PRO A 279 -7.91 -22.19 -16.91
CA PRO A 279 -7.10 -23.20 -16.24
C PRO A 279 -7.06 -23.03 -14.73
N CYS A 280 -7.43 -21.87 -14.24
CA CYS A 280 -7.39 -21.53 -12.81
C CYS A 280 -8.49 -20.54 -12.44
N VAL A 281 -8.73 -20.45 -11.13
CA VAL A 281 -9.45 -19.37 -10.44
C VAL A 281 -8.43 -18.65 -9.59
N LEU A 282 -8.37 -17.34 -9.71
CA LEU A 282 -7.47 -16.49 -8.93
C LEU A 282 -8.12 -16.08 -7.61
N THR A 283 -7.29 -15.73 -6.64
CA THR A 283 -7.65 -15.16 -5.34
C THR A 283 -6.61 -14.14 -4.94
N ILE A 284 -6.91 -13.29 -3.97
CA ILE A 284 -5.91 -12.41 -3.36
C ILE A 284 -5.18 -13.14 -2.22
N GLU A 285 -4.17 -12.50 -1.65
CA GLU A 285 -3.46 -13.01 -0.48
C GLU A 285 -4.40 -13.23 0.70
N GLY A 286 -4.05 -14.15 1.58
CA GLY A 286 -4.85 -14.52 2.75
C GLY A 286 -4.78 -16.01 3.07
N VAL A 287 -5.43 -16.41 4.15
CA VAL A 287 -5.39 -17.79 4.65
C VAL A 287 -6.57 -18.65 4.20
N GLN A 288 -7.60 -18.06 3.59
CA GLN A 288 -8.82 -18.78 3.22
C GLN A 288 -9.25 -18.43 1.80
N HIS A 289 -9.26 -19.42 0.92
CA HIS A 289 -9.68 -19.30 -0.48
C HIS A 289 -11.00 -20.04 -0.75
N LYS A 290 -11.93 -20.02 0.22
CA LYS A 290 -13.17 -20.82 0.19
C LYS A 290 -14.05 -20.54 -1.01
N ILE A 291 -14.15 -19.28 -1.43
CA ILE A 291 -14.97 -18.89 -2.59
C ILE A 291 -14.37 -19.47 -3.85
N ALA A 292 -13.07 -19.25 -4.11
CA ALA A 292 -12.37 -19.80 -5.26
C ALA A 292 -12.46 -21.34 -5.32
N GLU A 293 -12.23 -22.02 -4.19
CA GLU A 293 -12.38 -23.47 -4.10
C GLU A 293 -13.82 -23.94 -4.36
N THR A 294 -14.82 -23.16 -3.92
CA THR A 294 -16.22 -23.47 -4.14
C THR A 294 -16.59 -23.29 -5.62
N ILE A 295 -16.09 -22.25 -6.27
CA ILE A 295 -16.25 -22.05 -7.71
C ILE A 295 -15.67 -23.26 -8.45
N VAL A 296 -14.42 -23.68 -8.16
CA VAL A 296 -13.79 -24.85 -8.79
C VAL A 296 -14.62 -26.11 -8.56
N ARG A 297 -15.16 -26.36 -7.37
CA ARG A 297 -16.03 -27.52 -7.10
C ARG A 297 -17.31 -27.52 -7.93
N ASN A 298 -17.78 -26.35 -8.38
CA ASN A 298 -18.98 -26.21 -9.19
C ASN A 298 -18.72 -26.17 -10.69
N THR A 299 -17.47 -26.12 -11.16
CA THR A 299 -17.15 -26.28 -12.59
C THR A 299 -17.39 -27.73 -13.06
N ALA A 300 -17.50 -27.93 -14.37
CA ALA A 300 -17.69 -29.26 -14.95
C ALA A 300 -16.46 -30.18 -14.73
N ALA A 301 -15.26 -29.64 -14.94
CA ALA A 301 -14.00 -30.41 -14.86
C ALA A 301 -13.49 -30.55 -13.43
N LYS A 302 -13.76 -29.58 -12.53
CA LYS A 302 -13.35 -29.54 -11.12
C LYS A 302 -11.84 -29.68 -10.92
N ASN A 303 -11.04 -29.24 -11.87
CA ASN A 303 -9.58 -29.42 -11.89
C ASN A 303 -8.81 -28.11 -12.11
N GLN A 304 -9.48 -26.98 -12.12
CA GLN A 304 -8.85 -25.67 -12.16
C GLN A 304 -7.97 -25.48 -10.92
N LYS A 305 -6.80 -24.90 -11.12
CA LYS A 305 -5.95 -24.51 -10.00
C LYS A 305 -6.53 -23.28 -9.29
N VAL A 306 -6.35 -23.18 -7.98
CA VAL A 306 -6.50 -21.91 -7.25
C VAL A 306 -5.11 -21.30 -7.16
N LEU A 307 -4.93 -20.09 -7.69
CA LEU A 307 -3.67 -19.36 -7.69
C LEU A 307 -3.86 -18.00 -7.02
N THR A 308 -2.85 -17.51 -6.34
CA THR A 308 -2.92 -16.26 -5.58
C THR A 308 -2.13 -15.17 -6.27
N MET A 309 -2.76 -14.03 -6.50
CA MET A 309 -2.11 -12.75 -6.79
C MET A 309 -2.12 -11.90 -5.53
N ASP A 310 -1.00 -11.27 -5.22
CA ASP A 310 -0.78 -10.52 -3.99
C ASP A 310 -1.10 -9.04 -4.22
N SER A 311 -2.10 -8.52 -3.53
CA SER A 311 -2.51 -7.11 -3.61
C SER A 311 -1.67 -6.20 -2.71
N MET A 312 -0.81 -6.77 -1.88
CA MET A 312 0.05 -6.07 -0.92
C MET A 312 -0.69 -5.36 0.23
N GLN A 313 -1.98 -5.60 0.39
CA GLN A 313 -2.76 -4.96 1.46
C GLN A 313 -2.43 -5.52 2.84
N SER A 314 -1.97 -6.77 2.93
CA SER A 314 -1.58 -7.41 4.19
C SER A 314 -0.07 -7.48 4.44
N THR A 315 0.75 -6.87 3.58
CA THR A 315 2.22 -6.89 3.69
C THR A 315 2.70 -5.98 4.82
N THR A 316 3.54 -6.49 5.70
CA THR A 316 4.02 -5.80 6.91
C THR A 316 5.46 -5.32 6.78
N SER A 317 5.90 -4.43 7.68
CA SER A 317 7.31 -4.01 7.80
C SER A 317 8.24 -5.18 8.12
N LYS A 318 7.72 -6.22 8.80
CA LYS A 318 8.44 -7.46 9.06
C LYS A 318 8.69 -8.23 7.76
N ASP A 319 7.73 -8.27 6.84
CA ASP A 319 7.91 -8.90 5.54
C ASP A 319 8.93 -8.13 4.71
N ALA A 320 8.88 -6.80 4.75
CA ALA A 320 9.91 -5.94 4.16
C ALA A 320 11.30 -6.21 4.73
N ALA A 321 11.43 -6.34 6.06
CA ALA A 321 12.70 -6.68 6.73
C ALA A 321 13.21 -8.08 6.34
N ASN A 322 12.32 -9.00 5.95
CA ASN A 322 12.66 -10.32 5.42
C ASN A 322 12.94 -10.33 3.91
N GLY A 323 12.96 -9.18 3.27
CA GLY A 323 13.33 -9.00 1.87
C GLY A 323 12.18 -8.93 0.88
N THR A 324 10.93 -8.81 1.35
CA THR A 324 9.79 -8.50 0.48
C THR A 324 9.90 -7.06 0.00
N THR A 325 9.83 -6.86 -1.32
CA THR A 325 9.78 -5.54 -1.95
C THR A 325 8.59 -5.46 -2.89
N TYR A 326 8.10 -4.26 -3.17
CA TYR A 326 7.05 -4.03 -4.16
C TYR A 326 7.38 -4.71 -5.50
N LEU A 327 8.61 -4.51 -5.97
CA LEU A 327 9.07 -5.09 -7.24
C LEU A 327 8.99 -6.63 -7.20
N SER A 328 9.46 -7.26 -6.09
CA SER A 328 9.44 -8.73 -5.97
C SER A 328 8.04 -9.31 -5.90
N VAL A 329 7.08 -8.58 -5.32
CA VAL A 329 5.66 -8.97 -5.32
C VAL A 329 5.10 -8.90 -6.74
N MET A 330 5.31 -7.79 -7.44
CA MET A 330 4.83 -7.64 -8.82
C MET A 330 5.47 -8.65 -9.78
N GLU A 331 6.74 -9.04 -9.59
CA GLU A 331 7.39 -10.13 -10.35
C GLU A 331 6.71 -11.50 -10.09
N ARG A 332 6.34 -11.79 -8.84
CA ARG A 332 5.57 -13.00 -8.52
C ARG A 332 4.18 -12.96 -9.15
N ASN A 333 3.50 -11.83 -9.07
CA ASN A 333 2.19 -11.64 -9.71
C ASN A 333 2.26 -11.84 -11.23
N LEU A 334 3.32 -11.37 -11.89
CA LEU A 334 3.54 -11.65 -13.31
C LEU A 334 3.66 -13.15 -13.59
N SER A 335 4.34 -13.88 -12.72
CA SER A 335 4.49 -15.34 -12.88
C SER A 335 3.16 -16.07 -12.75
N VAL A 336 2.33 -15.66 -11.77
CA VAL A 336 0.97 -16.18 -11.60
C VAL A 336 0.08 -15.82 -12.79
N LEU A 337 0.15 -14.57 -13.26
CA LEU A 337 -0.62 -14.12 -14.41
C LEU A 337 -0.27 -14.90 -15.68
N LYS A 338 1.01 -15.18 -15.93
CA LYS A 338 1.46 -16.03 -17.05
C LYS A 338 0.84 -17.42 -16.99
N GLU A 339 0.78 -18.03 -15.79
CA GLU A 339 0.15 -19.34 -15.61
C GLU A 339 -1.37 -19.28 -15.84
N ALA A 340 -2.02 -18.19 -15.38
CA ALA A 340 -3.46 -18.01 -15.54
C ALA A 340 -3.87 -17.78 -17.00
N LEU A 341 -3.05 -17.10 -17.78
CA LEU A 341 -3.36 -16.78 -19.17
C LEU A 341 -2.98 -17.89 -20.15
N GLY A 342 -2.07 -18.81 -19.77
CA GLY A 342 -1.68 -20.02 -20.53
C GLY A 342 -0.59 -19.77 -21.53
#